data_f87b4804c18385074471a8636645fd41
#
_entry.id   f87b4804c18385074471a8636645fd41
#
_cell.length_a   1.000
_cell.length_b   1.000
_cell.length_c   1.000
_cell.angle_alpha   90.00
_cell.angle_beta   90.00
_cell.angle_gamma   90.00
#
_symmetry.space_group_name_H-M   'P 1'
#
loop_
_entity.id
_entity.type
_entity.pdbx_description
1 polymer ?
#
loop_
_entity_poly.entity_id
_entity_poly.type
_entity_poly.pdbx_seq_one_letter_code
_entity_poly.pdbx_strand_id
1 'polypeptide(L)'
;MTVPARVRTLLKEGGWLQTDIGGLADGADLYAAGLTSHATVNLMLALEEAFDIEFPDRLLKRKTFSSVDAIVEALNEIGIKKEAA
;
A
#
# COMPACT_ATOMS: atom_id res chain seq x y z
N MET A 1 4.14 -6.84 13.90
CA MET A 1 3.31 -6.86 12.68
C MET A 1 4.22 -6.80 11.46
N THR A 2 3.96 -7.60 10.46
CA THR A 2 4.76 -7.60 9.23
C THR A 2 4.43 -6.39 8.34
N VAL A 3 5.31 -6.06 7.41
CA VAL A 3 5.07 -4.96 6.47
C VAL A 3 3.78 -5.21 5.65
N PRO A 4 3.59 -6.40 5.04
CA PRO A 4 2.33 -6.65 4.34
C PRO A 4 1.09 -6.51 5.23
N ALA A 5 1.15 -6.95 6.47
CA ALA A 5 0.04 -6.83 7.40
C ALA A 5 -0.27 -5.37 7.71
N ARG A 6 0.75 -4.52 7.86
CA ARG A 6 0.56 -3.08 8.08
C ARG A 6 -0.07 -2.42 6.86
N VAL A 7 0.37 -2.79 5.67
CA VAL A 7 -0.22 -2.26 4.43
C VAL A 7 -1.70 -2.64 4.36
N ARG A 8 -2.04 -3.89 4.67
CA ARG A 8 -3.44 -4.34 4.68
C ARG A 8 -4.27 -3.58 5.71
N THR A 9 -3.73 -3.33 6.90
CA THR A 9 -4.41 -2.57 7.94
C THR A 9 -4.71 -1.16 7.46
N LEU A 10 -3.75 -0.51 6.80
CA LEU A 10 -3.96 0.85 6.26
C LEU A 10 -5.04 0.86 5.18
N LEU A 11 -5.05 -0.13 4.30
CA LEU A 11 -6.07 -0.25 3.26
C LEU A 11 -7.47 -0.43 3.87
N LYS A 12 -7.55 -1.23 4.92
CA LYS A 12 -8.82 -1.47 5.61
C LYS A 12 -9.32 -0.22 6.32
N GLU A 13 -8.42 0.43 7.06
CA GLU A 13 -8.78 1.63 7.84
C GLU A 13 -9.16 2.79 6.94
N GLY A 14 -8.53 2.90 5.77
CA GLY A 14 -8.84 3.96 4.82
C GLY A 14 -10.19 3.81 4.16
N GLY A 15 -10.70 2.57 4.07
CA GLY A 15 -11.99 2.32 3.48
C GLY A 15 -12.09 2.64 2.00
N TRP A 16 -10.97 2.56 1.27
CA TRP A 16 -10.91 2.96 -0.14
C TRP A 16 -11.33 1.87 -1.12
N LEU A 17 -11.40 0.62 -0.65
CA LEU A 17 -11.74 -0.51 -1.50
C LEU A 17 -13.22 -0.84 -1.37
N GLN A 18 -13.83 -1.29 -2.47
CA GLN A 18 -15.21 -1.77 -2.46
C GLN A 18 -15.28 -3.21 -1.95
N THR A 19 -14.20 -3.96 -2.11
CA THR A 19 -14.08 -5.33 -1.64
C THR A 19 -13.29 -5.36 -0.33
N ASP A 20 -13.68 -6.21 0.61
CA ASP A 20 -12.95 -6.36 1.86
C ASP A 20 -11.53 -6.86 1.57
N ILE A 21 -10.54 -6.14 2.09
CA ILE A 21 -9.12 -6.50 1.91
C ILE A 21 -8.83 -7.92 2.42
N GLY A 22 -9.56 -8.38 3.42
CA GLY A 22 -9.40 -9.73 3.96
C GLY A 22 -9.67 -10.84 2.95
N GLY A 23 -10.47 -10.55 1.92
CA GLY A 23 -10.78 -11.48 0.85
C GLY A 23 -9.84 -11.39 -0.35
N LEU A 24 -8.84 -10.50 -0.31
CA LEU A 24 -7.92 -10.26 -1.42
C LEU A 24 -6.55 -10.86 -1.14
N ALA A 25 -5.99 -11.56 -2.12
CA ALA A 25 -4.61 -12.03 -2.05
C ALA A 25 -3.65 -10.83 -2.15
N ASP A 26 -2.41 -11.02 -1.71
CA ASP A 26 -1.39 -9.95 -1.76
C ASP A 26 -1.09 -9.49 -3.19
N GLY A 27 -1.25 -10.38 -4.18
CA GLY A 27 -1.05 -10.05 -5.59
C GLY A 27 -2.29 -9.52 -6.30
N ALA A 28 -3.43 -9.45 -5.62
CA ALA A 28 -4.67 -9.00 -6.24
C ALA A 28 -4.59 -7.53 -6.66
N ASP A 29 -5.25 -7.21 -7.78
CA ASP A 29 -5.28 -5.86 -8.32
C ASP A 29 -6.20 -4.97 -7.47
N LEU A 30 -5.61 -4.01 -6.77
CA LEU A 30 -6.35 -3.11 -5.90
C LEU A 30 -7.26 -2.17 -6.70
N TYR A 31 -6.87 -1.80 -7.91
CA TYR A 31 -7.71 -0.96 -8.76
C TYR A 31 -8.98 -1.70 -9.16
N ALA A 32 -8.86 -2.99 -9.45
CA ALA A 32 -10.02 -3.83 -9.73
C ALA A 32 -10.93 -3.96 -8.50
N ALA A 33 -10.36 -3.87 -7.30
CA ALA A 33 -11.10 -3.95 -6.05
C ALA A 33 -11.74 -2.62 -5.64
N GLY A 34 -11.55 -1.56 -6.44
CA GLY A 34 -12.20 -0.28 -6.20
C GLY A 34 -11.29 0.90 -5.88
N LEU A 35 -9.98 0.69 -5.83
CA LEU A 35 -9.05 1.78 -5.55
C LEU A 35 -9.07 2.80 -6.69
N THR A 36 -9.46 4.03 -6.39
CA THR A 36 -9.49 5.12 -7.37
C THR A 36 -8.16 5.87 -7.39
N SER A 37 -7.96 6.71 -8.43
CA SER A 37 -6.78 7.57 -8.50
C SER A 37 -6.72 8.52 -7.31
N HIS A 38 -7.86 9.07 -6.89
CA HIS A 38 -7.92 9.95 -5.73
C HIS A 38 -7.56 9.19 -4.44
N ALA A 39 -8.11 7.99 -4.27
CA ALA A 39 -7.83 7.18 -3.10
C ALA A 39 -6.37 6.73 -3.06
N THR A 40 -5.74 6.55 -4.23
CA THR A 40 -4.32 6.20 -4.31
C THR A 40 -3.44 7.27 -3.69
N VAL A 41 -3.76 8.55 -3.88
CA VAL A 41 -3.02 9.65 -3.24
C VAL A 41 -3.16 9.59 -1.72
N ASN A 42 -4.36 9.32 -1.23
CA ASN A 42 -4.60 9.18 0.21
C ASN A 42 -3.84 7.98 0.78
N LEU A 43 -3.82 6.86 0.06
CA LEU A 43 -3.06 5.68 0.44
C LEU A 43 -1.57 6.01 0.51
N MET A 44 -1.04 6.70 -0.49
CA MET A 44 0.37 7.11 -0.52
C MET A 44 0.72 7.92 0.73
N LEU A 45 -0.10 8.91 1.06
CA LEU A 45 0.13 9.76 2.23
C LEU A 45 0.06 8.96 3.53
N ALA A 46 -0.88 8.02 3.62
CA ALA A 46 -0.99 7.15 4.79
C ALA A 46 0.25 6.26 4.96
N LEU A 47 0.78 5.74 3.86
CA LEU A 47 2.00 4.93 3.87
C LEU A 47 3.20 5.76 4.28
N GLU A 48 3.32 6.97 3.78
CA GLU A 48 4.42 7.87 4.14
C GLU A 48 4.42 8.17 5.63
N GLU A 49 3.24 8.41 6.19
CA GLU A 49 3.11 8.69 7.61
C GLU A 49 3.39 7.46 8.45
N ALA A 50 2.81 6.31 8.08
CA ALA A 50 2.92 5.08 8.87
C ALA A 50 4.34 4.53 8.91
N PHE A 51 5.10 4.67 7.82
CA PHE A 51 6.46 4.13 7.71
C PHE A 51 7.54 5.20 7.82
N ASP A 52 7.14 6.46 8.03
CA ASP A 52 8.06 7.59 8.13
C ASP A 52 8.99 7.66 6.92
N ILE A 53 8.42 7.66 5.74
CA ILE A 53 9.13 7.66 4.45
C ILE A 53 8.54 8.71 3.53
N GLU A 54 9.23 8.93 2.42
CA GLU A 54 8.76 9.76 1.33
C GLU A 54 8.96 8.99 0.02
N PHE A 55 7.88 8.83 -0.76
CA PHE A 55 7.98 8.14 -2.04
C PHE A 55 8.73 9.00 -3.04
N PRO A 56 9.83 8.50 -3.62
CA PRO A 56 10.51 9.23 -4.69
C PRO A 56 9.66 9.24 -5.97
N ASP A 57 9.89 10.25 -6.81
CA ASP A 57 9.11 10.43 -8.02
C ASP A 57 9.07 9.19 -8.91
N ARG A 58 10.17 8.45 -8.99
CA ARG A 58 10.24 7.22 -9.81
C ARG A 58 9.24 6.14 -9.37
N LEU A 59 8.76 6.22 -8.13
CA LEU A 59 7.79 5.27 -7.60
C LEU A 59 6.36 5.83 -7.57
N LEU A 60 6.17 7.08 -8.00
CA LEU A 60 4.83 7.69 -8.06
C LEU A 60 4.16 7.32 -9.38
N LYS A 61 3.82 6.05 -9.51
CA LYS A 61 3.20 5.51 -10.71
C LYS A 61 2.13 4.49 -10.32
N ARG A 62 1.21 4.25 -11.25
CA ARG A 62 0.07 3.35 -11.01
C ARG A 62 0.51 1.96 -10.55
N LYS A 63 1.53 1.41 -11.18
CA LYS A 63 1.99 0.05 -10.87
C LYS A 63 2.41 -0.11 -9.40
N THR A 64 3.00 0.92 -8.82
CA THR A 64 3.49 0.89 -7.44
C THR A 64 2.39 0.56 -6.44
N PHE A 65 1.17 1.01 -6.70
CA PHE A 65 0.04 0.85 -5.79
C PHE A 65 -0.97 -0.18 -6.29
N SER A 66 -0.58 -1.02 -7.24
CA SER A 66 -1.50 -1.96 -7.88
C SER A 66 -1.86 -3.17 -7.03
N SER A 67 -1.03 -3.51 -6.07
CA SER A 67 -1.26 -4.66 -5.18
C SER A 67 -0.50 -4.49 -3.87
N VAL A 68 -0.86 -5.29 -2.87
CA VAL A 68 -0.10 -5.31 -1.60
C VAL A 68 1.35 -5.67 -1.89
N ASP A 69 1.59 -6.68 -2.75
CA ASP A 69 2.95 -7.08 -3.11
C ASP A 69 3.74 -5.93 -3.73
N ALA A 70 3.14 -5.19 -4.66
CA ALA A 70 3.81 -4.07 -5.32
C ALA A 70 4.15 -2.96 -4.32
N ILE A 71 3.24 -2.68 -3.39
CA ILE A 71 3.47 -1.67 -2.34
C ILE A 71 4.62 -2.10 -1.44
N VAL A 72 4.62 -3.36 -1.00
CA VAL A 72 5.69 -3.89 -0.14
C VAL A 72 7.04 -3.82 -0.86
N GLU A 73 7.08 -4.19 -2.13
CA GLU A 73 8.30 -4.10 -2.93
C GLU A 73 8.83 -2.66 -2.99
N ALA A 74 7.93 -1.70 -3.22
CA ALA A 74 8.30 -0.29 -3.25
C ALA A 74 8.83 0.18 -1.90
N LEU A 75 8.19 -0.21 -0.80
CA LEU A 75 8.65 0.13 0.54
C LEU A 75 10.04 -0.43 0.82
N ASN A 76 10.29 -1.68 0.42
CA ASN A 76 11.60 -2.29 0.57
C ASN A 76 12.67 -1.57 -0.26
N GLU A 77 12.30 -1.12 -1.45
CA GLU A 77 13.20 -0.37 -2.33
C GLU A 77 13.59 0.98 -1.74
N ILE A 78 12.64 1.65 -1.08
CA ILE A 78 12.90 2.91 -0.37
C ILE A 78 13.81 2.68 0.83
N GLY A 79 13.79 1.48 1.42
CA GLY A 79 14.63 1.14 2.54
C GLY A 79 13.99 1.40 3.90
N ILE A 80 12.71 1.03 4.04
CA ILE A 80 12.03 1.17 5.34
C ILE A 80 12.71 0.29 6.38
N LYS A 81 12.59 0.69 7.65
CA LYS A 81 13.00 -0.17 8.74
C LYS A 81 12.03 -1.34 8.80
N LYS A 82 12.58 -2.56 8.74
CA LYS A 82 11.77 -3.74 8.94
C LYS A 82 11.30 -3.77 10.38
N GLU A 83 10.06 -4.21 10.58
CA GLU A 83 9.57 -4.46 11.92
C GLU A 83 10.51 -5.43 12.61
N ALA A 84 10.85 -5.15 13.87
CA ALA A 84 11.60 -6.08 14.66
C ALA A 84 10.81 -7.39 14.75
N ALA A 85 11.46 -8.45 14.41
CA ALA A 85 10.83 -9.77 14.42
C ALA A 85 10.37 -10.13 15.83
#